data_ea62ade1d5a32de057f48849c71c87dd
#
_entry.id   ea62ade1d5a32de057f48849c71c87dd
#
_cell.length_a   1.000
_cell.length_b   1.000
_cell.length_c   1.000
_cell.angle_alpha   90.00
_cell.angle_beta   90.00
_cell.angle_gamma   90.00
#
_symmetry.space_group_name_H-M   'P 1'
#
loop_
_entity.id
_entity.type
_entity.pdbx_description
1 polymer ?
#
loop_
_entity_poly.entity_id
_entity_poly.type
_entity_poly.pdbx_seq_one_letter_code
_entity_poly.pdbx_strand_id
1 'polypeptide(L)'
;MFLGVVGFLMVVIIVAALIRGKSNPVPLFVMVLLILTTLLYLLSIAVCVVGAMIGNPLLLGISIFWMCVGWFPYCGLRVLKPQEALVLTLFGKYTGTLKGEGFYAVNPFCTSVNPAADTHLNQSGDVDNSTRKSSLSGLLAGTSEKSGLESAGKKISLKIMTLNNSRQKINDCLGNPVEIGIAVMWRVVDTSKAVFNVDNYKEYLSLQCDTALRNIVRVYPYDVSPNVDTTGDGVADEGSLRGSSEVVAARIRDEIQKRVSEAGLEILEARITYLAYAPEIAAVMLQRQQASAIIDARKMIVDGAVGMVEMALDRLSEKKVVELDEERKAAMVSNLLVVLCGNKDAQPIVNSGSLY
;
A
#
# COMPACT_ATOMS: atom_id res chain seq x y z
N MET A 1 58.10 -2.25 -21.75
CA MET A 1 58.18 -2.38 -20.30
C MET A 1 57.35 -1.33 -19.55
N PHE A 2 57.48 -0.04 -19.89
CA PHE A 2 56.80 1.08 -19.25
C PHE A 2 55.24 1.00 -19.34
N LEU A 3 54.69 0.67 -20.52
CA LEU A 3 53.23 0.51 -20.71
C LEU A 3 52.61 -0.65 -19.89
N GLY A 4 53.33 -1.75 -19.72
CA GLY A 4 52.88 -2.90 -18.93
C GLY A 4 52.81 -2.56 -17.43
N VAL A 5 53.78 -1.80 -16.91
CA VAL A 5 53.80 -1.35 -15.51
C VAL A 5 52.69 -0.36 -15.24
N VAL A 6 52.43 0.61 -16.15
CA VAL A 6 51.32 1.55 -16.03
C VAL A 6 49.97 0.84 -16.09
N GLY A 7 49.82 -0.12 -17.00
CA GLY A 7 48.61 -0.94 -17.09
C GLY A 7 48.35 -1.78 -15.82
N PHE A 8 49.40 -2.41 -15.27
CA PHE A 8 49.30 -3.16 -14.03
C PHE A 8 48.95 -2.25 -12.83
N LEU A 9 49.59 -1.08 -12.73
CA LEU A 9 49.30 -0.11 -11.68
C LEU A 9 47.86 0.40 -11.75
N MET A 10 47.34 0.60 -12.96
CA MET A 10 45.94 0.99 -13.19
C MET A 10 44.97 -0.11 -12.78
N VAL A 11 45.24 -1.36 -13.11
CA VAL A 11 44.42 -2.51 -12.66
C VAL A 11 44.43 -2.59 -11.15
N VAL A 12 45.58 -2.44 -10.50
CA VAL A 12 45.71 -2.45 -9.04
C VAL A 12 44.96 -1.28 -8.40
N ILE A 13 44.99 -0.09 -8.96
CA ILE A 13 44.25 1.08 -8.45
C ILE A 13 42.75 0.87 -8.64
N ILE A 14 42.32 0.33 -9.78
CA ILE A 14 40.89 0.00 -10.02
C ILE A 14 40.44 -1.08 -9.04
N VAL A 15 41.19 -2.14 -8.86
CA VAL A 15 40.90 -3.22 -7.90
C VAL A 15 40.90 -2.68 -6.46
N ALA A 16 41.83 -1.84 -6.08
CA ALA A 16 41.88 -1.20 -4.78
C ALA A 16 40.69 -0.25 -4.54
N ALA A 17 40.26 0.51 -5.55
CA ALA A 17 39.07 1.36 -5.50
C ALA A 17 37.76 0.52 -5.40
N LEU A 18 37.72 -0.63 -6.07
CA LEU A 18 36.62 -1.59 -6.02
C LEU A 18 36.53 -2.36 -4.70
N ILE A 19 37.68 -2.65 -4.06
CA ILE A 19 37.74 -3.33 -2.75
C ILE A 19 37.29 -2.39 -1.62
N ARG A 20 37.44 -1.08 -1.78
CA ARG A 20 37.10 -0.08 -0.76
C ARG A 20 35.59 0.21 -0.61
N GLY A 21 34.74 -0.64 -1.16
CA GLY A 21 33.33 -0.95 -0.91
C GLY A 21 32.40 0.08 -0.26
N LYS A 22 32.68 1.39 -0.33
CA LYS A 22 31.78 2.42 0.15
C LYS A 22 30.96 2.98 -1.02
N SER A 23 29.67 2.77 -0.98
CA SER A 23 28.65 3.24 -1.91
C SER A 23 28.53 4.78 -1.93
N ASN A 24 29.52 5.44 -2.47
CA ASN A 24 29.42 6.87 -2.74
C ASN A 24 29.07 7.08 -4.22
N PRO A 25 28.25 8.10 -4.58
CA PRO A 25 28.06 8.52 -5.96
C PRO A 25 29.46 8.74 -6.57
N VAL A 26 29.62 8.29 -7.80
CA VAL A 26 30.93 8.22 -8.45
C VAL A 26 31.68 9.52 -8.22
N PRO A 27 32.75 9.55 -7.45
CA PRO A 27 33.53 10.76 -7.26
C PRO A 27 34.16 11.14 -8.62
N LEU A 28 34.43 12.40 -8.81
CA LEU A 28 35.12 12.94 -10.01
C LEU A 28 36.30 12.06 -10.41
N PHE A 29 36.96 11.47 -9.42
CA PHE A 29 38.10 10.55 -9.59
C PHE A 29 37.72 9.28 -10.41
N VAL A 30 36.57 8.65 -10.20
CA VAL A 30 36.18 7.48 -10.98
C VAL A 30 35.78 7.85 -12.39
N MET A 31 35.21 9.03 -12.58
CA MET A 31 34.92 9.57 -13.91
C MET A 31 36.21 9.86 -14.70
N VAL A 32 37.21 10.44 -14.06
CA VAL A 32 38.55 10.66 -14.65
C VAL A 32 39.21 9.31 -14.95
N LEU A 33 39.11 8.34 -14.05
CA LEU A 33 39.66 7.00 -14.25
C LEU A 33 39.00 6.29 -15.44
N LEU A 34 37.68 6.42 -15.61
CA LEU A 34 36.96 5.88 -16.78
C LEU A 34 37.40 6.53 -18.09
N ILE A 35 37.58 7.87 -18.12
CA ILE A 35 38.08 8.57 -19.29
C ILE A 35 39.51 8.10 -19.62
N LEU A 36 40.35 7.93 -18.60
CA LEU A 36 41.70 7.44 -18.76
C LEU A 36 41.75 5.99 -19.28
N THR A 37 40.90 5.10 -18.78
CA THR A 37 40.79 3.71 -19.27
C THR A 37 40.26 3.65 -20.70
N THR A 38 39.31 4.51 -21.10
CA THR A 38 38.85 4.60 -22.50
C THR A 38 39.95 5.09 -23.42
N LEU A 39 40.73 6.09 -23.00
CA LEU A 39 41.87 6.63 -23.78
C LEU A 39 42.93 5.53 -23.95
N LEU A 40 43.24 4.80 -22.89
CA LEU A 40 44.18 3.67 -22.91
C LEU A 40 43.71 2.53 -23.81
N TYR A 41 42.39 2.28 -23.84
CA TYR A 41 41.79 1.30 -24.74
C TYR A 41 41.92 1.68 -26.21
N LEU A 42 41.63 2.95 -26.55
CA LEU A 42 41.85 3.48 -27.90
C LEU A 42 43.34 3.43 -28.32
N LEU A 43 44.24 3.73 -27.39
CA LEU A 43 45.67 3.63 -27.62
C LEU A 43 46.08 2.16 -27.88
N SER A 44 45.51 1.20 -27.19
CA SER A 44 45.82 -0.21 -27.41
C SER A 44 45.39 -0.70 -28.81
N ILE A 45 44.29 -0.18 -29.34
CA ILE A 45 43.85 -0.45 -30.73
C ILE A 45 44.88 0.10 -31.70
N ALA A 46 45.37 1.33 -31.52
CA ALA A 46 46.38 1.91 -32.36
C ALA A 46 47.69 1.13 -32.30
N VAL A 47 48.13 0.70 -31.09
CA VAL A 47 49.34 -0.12 -30.93
C VAL A 47 49.17 -1.50 -31.57
N CYS A 48 47.97 -2.08 -31.55
CA CYS A 48 47.68 -3.35 -32.21
C CYS A 48 47.90 -3.23 -33.74
N VAL A 49 47.36 -2.18 -34.36
CA VAL A 49 47.51 -1.92 -35.80
C VAL A 49 48.99 -1.71 -36.18
N VAL A 50 49.72 -0.91 -35.41
CA VAL A 50 51.16 -0.67 -35.62
C VAL A 50 51.98 -1.95 -35.41
N GLY A 51 51.66 -2.74 -34.37
CA GLY A 51 52.30 -4.03 -34.11
C GLY A 51 52.11 -5.04 -35.23
N ALA A 52 50.92 -5.04 -35.86
CA ALA A 52 50.62 -5.85 -37.02
C ALA A 52 51.43 -5.42 -38.26
N MET A 53 51.60 -4.09 -38.46
CA MET A 53 52.39 -3.58 -39.58
C MET A 53 53.88 -3.85 -39.43
N ILE A 54 54.43 -3.80 -38.22
CA ILE A 54 55.85 -4.02 -37.92
C ILE A 54 56.18 -5.52 -37.79
N GLY A 55 55.14 -6.40 -37.65
CA GLY A 55 55.31 -7.84 -37.49
C GLY A 55 55.92 -8.24 -36.14
N ASN A 56 55.78 -7.40 -35.09
CA ASN A 56 56.36 -7.69 -33.78
C ASN A 56 55.31 -8.46 -32.90
N PRO A 57 55.53 -9.78 -32.58
CA PRO A 57 54.54 -10.59 -31.90
C PRO A 57 54.32 -10.16 -30.43
N LEU A 58 55.31 -9.51 -29.79
CA LEU A 58 55.22 -9.06 -28.41
C LEU A 58 54.23 -7.86 -28.29
N LEU A 59 54.31 -6.91 -29.22
CA LEU A 59 53.41 -5.77 -29.25
C LEU A 59 51.97 -6.20 -29.53
N LEU A 60 51.77 -7.16 -30.44
CA LEU A 60 50.48 -7.76 -30.73
C LEU A 60 49.88 -8.47 -29.52
N GLY A 61 50.66 -9.28 -28.84
CA GLY A 61 50.20 -10.03 -27.65
C GLY A 61 49.76 -9.12 -26.51
N ILE A 62 50.53 -8.06 -26.21
CA ILE A 62 50.21 -7.09 -25.16
C ILE A 62 48.95 -6.29 -25.49
N SER A 63 48.77 -5.86 -26.75
CA SER A 63 47.58 -5.09 -27.13
C SER A 63 46.31 -5.93 -27.14
N ILE A 64 46.36 -7.20 -27.58
CA ILE A 64 45.23 -8.12 -27.53
C ILE A 64 44.86 -8.44 -26.08
N PHE A 65 45.84 -8.72 -25.22
CA PHE A 65 45.60 -8.93 -23.80
C PHE A 65 44.89 -7.73 -23.15
N TRP A 66 45.33 -6.51 -23.45
CA TRP A 66 44.70 -5.29 -22.95
C TRP A 66 43.28 -5.10 -23.48
N MET A 67 43.03 -5.42 -24.74
CA MET A 67 41.67 -5.38 -25.32
C MET A 67 40.72 -6.33 -24.60
N CYS A 68 41.17 -7.54 -24.22
CA CYS A 68 40.37 -8.48 -23.48
C CYS A 68 40.09 -8.06 -22.02
N VAL A 69 41.10 -7.52 -21.33
CA VAL A 69 41.02 -7.15 -19.91
C VAL A 69 40.40 -5.75 -19.70
N GLY A 70 40.62 -4.84 -20.65
CA GLY A 70 40.18 -3.44 -20.55
C GLY A 70 38.68 -3.24 -20.55
N TRP A 71 37.91 -4.23 -21.01
CA TRP A 71 36.44 -4.22 -20.96
C TRP A 71 35.88 -4.48 -19.54
N PHE A 72 36.63 -5.14 -18.70
CA PHE A 72 36.18 -5.64 -17.40
C PHE A 72 35.68 -4.54 -16.43
N PRO A 73 36.31 -3.38 -16.27
CA PRO A 73 35.84 -2.30 -15.39
C PRO A 73 34.46 -1.76 -15.74
N TYR A 74 34.09 -1.79 -17.03
CA TYR A 74 32.79 -1.28 -17.48
C TYR A 74 31.61 -2.15 -17.05
N CYS A 75 31.81 -3.44 -16.81
CA CYS A 75 30.79 -4.35 -16.33
C CYS A 75 30.28 -4.01 -14.92
N GLY A 76 31.08 -3.29 -14.12
CA GLY A 76 30.75 -2.86 -12.77
C GLY A 76 29.95 -1.56 -12.67
N LEU A 77 29.67 -0.90 -13.80
CA LEU A 77 28.96 0.38 -13.79
C LEU A 77 27.46 0.20 -13.65
N ARG A 78 26.86 0.89 -12.67
CA ARG A 78 25.43 0.86 -12.40
C ARG A 78 24.88 2.28 -12.28
N VAL A 79 23.74 2.54 -12.93
CA VAL A 79 23.01 3.80 -12.85
C VAL A 79 21.75 3.60 -12.04
N LEU A 80 21.59 4.38 -10.97
CA LEU A 80 20.38 4.43 -10.17
C LEU A 80 19.63 5.74 -10.42
N LYS A 81 18.31 5.61 -10.55
CA LYS A 81 17.41 6.75 -10.62
C LYS A 81 17.01 7.19 -9.20
N PRO A 82 16.46 8.40 -9.02
CA PRO A 82 15.89 8.83 -7.75
C PRO A 82 14.87 7.81 -7.23
N GLN A 83 14.94 7.52 -5.93
CA GLN A 83 14.05 6.57 -5.25
C GLN A 83 14.14 5.13 -5.78
N GLU A 84 15.30 4.72 -6.30
CA GLU A 84 15.64 3.33 -6.60
C GLU A 84 16.75 2.84 -5.66
N ALA A 85 16.70 1.57 -5.30
CA ALA A 85 17.75 0.88 -4.56
C ALA A 85 18.18 -0.38 -5.29
N LEU A 86 19.44 -0.76 -5.11
CA LEU A 86 20.01 -1.97 -5.68
C LEU A 86 20.73 -2.76 -4.57
N VAL A 87 20.21 -3.94 -4.27
CA VAL A 87 20.83 -4.86 -3.31
C VAL A 87 21.87 -5.71 -4.01
N LEU A 88 23.09 -5.69 -3.52
CA LEU A 88 24.24 -6.36 -4.11
C LEU A 88 24.69 -7.54 -3.28
N THR A 89 24.91 -8.65 -3.97
CA THR A 89 25.51 -9.86 -3.40
C THR A 89 26.78 -10.24 -4.17
N LEU A 90 27.80 -10.66 -3.47
CA LEU A 90 29.04 -11.19 -4.03
C LEU A 90 29.15 -12.66 -3.64
N PHE A 91 29.08 -13.56 -4.60
CA PHE A 91 29.12 -15.01 -4.39
C PHE A 91 28.13 -15.48 -3.29
N GLY A 92 26.90 -14.93 -3.28
CA GLY A 92 25.87 -15.26 -2.30
C GLY A 92 25.96 -14.49 -0.97
N LYS A 93 27.06 -13.77 -0.70
CA LYS A 93 27.19 -12.95 0.50
C LYS A 93 26.67 -11.52 0.23
N TYR A 94 25.85 -11.00 1.13
CA TYR A 94 25.40 -9.61 1.09
C TYR A 94 26.61 -8.66 1.23
N THR A 95 26.79 -7.78 0.27
CA THR A 95 27.89 -6.80 0.24
C THR A 95 27.41 -5.40 0.62
N GLY A 96 26.17 -5.06 0.28
CA GLY A 96 25.60 -3.77 0.58
C GLY A 96 24.44 -3.40 -0.32
N THR A 97 23.79 -2.30 0.00
CA THR A 97 22.70 -1.73 -0.80
C THR A 97 23.09 -0.34 -1.29
N LEU A 98 22.98 -0.13 -2.59
CA LEU A 98 23.09 1.19 -3.18
C LEU A 98 21.75 1.90 -3.04
N LYS A 99 21.76 3.06 -2.40
CA LYS A 99 20.59 3.94 -2.24
C LYS A 99 20.95 5.33 -2.75
N GLY A 100 19.99 5.98 -3.40
CA GLY A 100 20.17 7.33 -3.93
C GLY A 100 20.42 7.34 -5.44
N GLU A 101 20.26 8.50 -6.02
CA GLU A 101 20.48 8.76 -7.44
C GLU A 101 21.97 8.89 -7.76
N GLY A 102 22.36 8.42 -8.92
CA GLY A 102 23.71 8.62 -9.39
C GLY A 102 24.27 7.45 -10.17
N PHE A 103 25.54 7.62 -10.47
CA PHE A 103 26.34 6.67 -11.22
C PHE A 103 27.31 5.99 -10.23
N TYR A 104 27.24 4.66 -10.12
CA TYR A 104 28.01 3.88 -9.18
C TYR A 104 28.94 2.91 -9.89
N ALA A 105 30.15 2.80 -9.38
CA ALA A 105 31.11 1.76 -9.78
C ALA A 105 31.14 0.69 -8.66
N VAL A 106 30.74 -0.52 -9.02
CA VAL A 106 30.69 -1.68 -8.12
C VAL A 106 31.60 -2.77 -8.68
N ASN A 107 31.97 -3.72 -7.83
CA ASN A 107 32.68 -4.90 -8.27
C ASN A 107 31.90 -5.61 -9.39
N PRO A 108 32.49 -5.85 -10.57
CA PRO A 108 31.81 -6.50 -11.70
C PRO A 108 31.26 -7.90 -11.38
N PHE A 109 31.78 -8.58 -10.38
CA PHE A 109 31.28 -9.87 -9.91
C PHE A 109 30.05 -9.77 -8.99
N CYS A 110 29.66 -8.55 -8.57
CA CYS A 110 28.46 -8.37 -7.79
C CYS A 110 27.21 -8.57 -8.63
N THR A 111 26.34 -9.45 -8.16
CA THR A 111 25.00 -9.67 -8.71
C THR A 111 23.96 -8.87 -7.94
N SER A 112 22.97 -8.35 -8.64
CA SER A 112 21.82 -7.69 -8.01
C SER A 112 20.69 -8.69 -7.78
N VAL A 113 20.06 -8.63 -6.61
CA VAL A 113 18.98 -9.54 -6.22
C VAL A 113 17.72 -8.72 -5.93
N ASN A 114 16.61 -9.12 -6.55
CA ASN A 114 15.27 -8.65 -6.25
C ASN A 114 14.31 -9.82 -6.44
N PRO A 115 13.87 -10.48 -5.39
CA PRO A 115 13.01 -11.65 -5.48
C PRO A 115 11.60 -11.33 -6.00
N ALA A 116 11.15 -10.10 -5.81
CA ALA A 116 9.83 -9.64 -6.25
C ALA A 116 9.81 -8.98 -7.64
N ALA A 117 10.87 -9.21 -8.47
CA ALA A 117 10.99 -8.56 -9.78
C ALA A 117 9.88 -8.96 -10.75
N ASP A 118 9.46 -10.23 -10.72
CA ASP A 118 8.49 -10.80 -11.64
C ASP A 118 7.05 -10.85 -11.06
N THR A 119 6.87 -10.33 -9.84
CA THR A 119 5.56 -10.35 -9.19
C THR A 119 4.75 -9.13 -9.59
N HIS A 120 3.67 -9.38 -10.31
CA HIS A 120 2.65 -8.39 -10.68
C HIS A 120 1.46 -8.54 -9.72
N LEU A 121 1.35 -7.65 -8.76
CA LEU A 121 0.14 -7.45 -7.97
C LEU A 121 -0.58 -6.23 -8.56
N ASN A 122 -1.89 -6.12 -8.40
CA ASN A 122 -2.67 -4.95 -8.83
C ASN A 122 -2.23 -3.67 -8.08
N GLN A 123 -1.02 -3.23 -8.34
CA GLN A 123 -0.37 -2.09 -7.69
C GLN A 123 -0.21 -0.94 -8.67
N SER A 124 -0.30 0.29 -8.18
CA SER A 124 -0.15 1.51 -8.98
C SER A 124 1.23 1.69 -9.63
N GLY A 125 2.20 0.84 -9.31
CA GLY A 125 3.54 0.83 -9.92
C GLY A 125 3.80 -0.33 -10.88
N ASP A 126 2.89 -1.29 -10.96
CA ASP A 126 2.95 -2.38 -11.93
C ASP A 126 2.39 -1.88 -13.28
N VAL A 127 3.13 -0.99 -13.92
CA VAL A 127 2.83 -0.60 -15.31
C VAL A 127 3.07 -1.85 -16.16
N ASP A 128 1.99 -2.40 -16.71
CA ASP A 128 2.03 -3.51 -17.66
C ASP A 128 2.97 -3.17 -18.82
N ASN A 129 4.22 -3.59 -18.71
CA ASN A 129 5.14 -3.63 -19.83
C ASN A 129 4.73 -4.71 -20.87
N SER A 130 3.69 -5.50 -20.54
CA SER A 130 3.16 -6.54 -21.43
C SER A 130 2.49 -5.98 -22.69
N THR A 131 1.88 -4.79 -22.62
CA THR A 131 1.17 -4.19 -23.76
C THR A 131 2.13 -3.54 -24.78
N ARG A 132 3.39 -3.28 -24.42
CA ARG A 132 4.39 -2.77 -25.38
C ARG A 132 5.17 -3.86 -26.14
N LYS A 133 5.07 -5.11 -25.74
CA LYS A 133 5.79 -6.22 -26.38
C LYS A 133 5.04 -6.91 -27.52
N SER A 134 3.76 -6.62 -27.73
CA SER A 134 2.95 -7.42 -28.68
C SER A 134 2.83 -6.86 -30.09
N SER A 135 3.42 -5.72 -30.45
CA SER A 135 3.16 -5.19 -31.80
C SER A 135 4.34 -5.05 -32.76
N LEU A 136 5.60 -5.25 -32.36
CA LEU A 136 6.69 -5.12 -33.35
C LEU A 136 7.91 -6.04 -33.17
N SER A 137 8.02 -6.87 -32.17
CA SER A 137 9.21 -7.73 -31.96
C SER A 137 9.03 -9.20 -32.33
N GLY A 138 7.90 -9.57 -32.90
CA GLY A 138 7.64 -10.96 -33.34
C GLY A 138 8.36 -11.37 -34.64
N LEU A 139 8.98 -10.45 -35.38
CA LEU A 139 9.50 -10.77 -36.72
C LEU A 139 11.02 -10.66 -36.87
N LEU A 140 11.79 -10.19 -35.90
CA LEU A 140 13.24 -9.93 -36.06
C LEU A 140 14.13 -10.34 -34.89
N ALA A 141 13.69 -11.13 -33.95
CA ALA A 141 14.51 -11.52 -32.80
C ALA A 141 15.00 -12.97 -32.88
N GLY A 142 15.89 -13.23 -33.79
CA GLY A 142 16.94 -14.22 -33.57
C GLY A 142 18.01 -13.58 -32.69
N THR A 143 18.27 -14.19 -31.54
CA THR A 143 19.46 -14.08 -30.67
C THR A 143 19.80 -12.72 -30.00
N SER A 144 19.92 -12.77 -28.69
CA SER A 144 20.84 -11.95 -27.90
C SER A 144 20.40 -10.56 -27.44
N GLU A 145 19.33 -10.45 -26.63
CA GLU A 145 19.08 -9.23 -25.85
C GLU A 145 18.54 -9.49 -24.42
N LYS A 146 19.06 -10.51 -23.75
CA LYS A 146 18.69 -10.75 -22.34
C LYS A 146 19.42 -9.87 -21.32
N SER A 147 20.54 -9.26 -21.68
CA SER A 147 21.41 -8.59 -20.70
C SER A 147 20.98 -7.17 -20.29
N GLY A 148 20.27 -6.44 -21.13
CA GLY A 148 19.80 -5.08 -20.84
C GLY A 148 18.47 -5.01 -20.09
N LEU A 149 17.55 -5.98 -20.32
CA LEU A 149 16.23 -6.03 -19.70
C LEU A 149 16.26 -6.61 -18.26
N GLU A 150 17.17 -7.55 -17.99
CA GLU A 150 17.34 -8.12 -16.65
C GLU A 150 17.75 -7.07 -15.60
N SER A 151 18.41 -5.99 -16.01
CA SER A 151 18.85 -4.96 -15.08
C SER A 151 17.71 -4.06 -14.57
N ALA A 152 16.61 -3.93 -15.32
CA ALA A 152 15.47 -3.11 -14.93
C ALA A 152 14.61 -3.78 -13.85
N GLY A 153 14.47 -5.12 -13.88
CA GLY A 153 13.70 -5.87 -12.90
C GLY A 153 14.43 -6.10 -11.56
N LYS A 154 15.75 -5.93 -11.52
CA LYS A 154 16.57 -6.18 -10.31
C LYS A 154 16.63 -5.01 -9.34
N LYS A 155 16.09 -3.85 -9.72
CA LYS A 155 16.03 -2.65 -8.88
C LYS A 155 14.79 -2.67 -8.00
N ILE A 156 14.92 -2.17 -6.79
CA ILE A 156 13.82 -2.06 -5.82
C ILE A 156 13.38 -0.60 -5.80
N SER A 157 12.08 -0.35 -5.97
CA SER A 157 11.51 0.99 -5.84
C SER A 157 11.35 1.33 -4.35
N LEU A 158 11.84 2.52 -3.97
CA LEU A 158 11.64 3.11 -2.65
C LEU A 158 10.47 4.11 -2.64
N LYS A 159 9.78 4.26 -3.77
CA LYS A 159 8.62 5.14 -3.89
C LYS A 159 7.46 4.58 -3.09
N ILE A 160 6.52 5.46 -2.76
CA ILE A 160 5.24 5.04 -2.20
C ILE A 160 4.49 4.26 -3.28
N MET A 161 4.08 3.06 -2.93
CA MET A 161 3.30 2.15 -3.77
C MET A 161 1.95 1.91 -3.13
N THR A 162 0.92 1.67 -3.94
CA THR A 162 -0.42 1.36 -3.46
C THR A 162 -0.77 -0.07 -3.84
N LEU A 163 -1.00 -0.90 -2.84
CA LEU A 163 -1.58 -2.22 -3.00
C LEU A 163 -3.10 -2.10 -2.90
N ASN A 164 -3.80 -2.42 -3.97
CA ASN A 164 -5.25 -2.56 -3.95
C ASN A 164 -5.60 -4.04 -3.80
N ASN A 165 -5.97 -4.42 -2.58
CA ASN A 165 -6.28 -5.81 -2.29
C ASN A 165 -7.67 -6.19 -2.81
N SER A 166 -7.82 -7.43 -3.27
CA SER A 166 -9.08 -7.93 -3.80
C SER A 166 -10.16 -7.95 -2.72
N ARG A 167 -11.42 -7.81 -3.15
CA ARG A 167 -12.56 -7.92 -2.25
C ARG A 167 -12.60 -9.31 -1.62
N GLN A 168 -12.76 -9.34 -0.31
CA GLN A 168 -12.85 -10.57 0.47
C GLN A 168 -14.18 -10.65 1.17
N LYS A 169 -14.73 -11.86 1.21
CA LYS A 169 -15.92 -12.18 1.99
C LYS A 169 -15.50 -12.63 3.39
N ILE A 170 -15.87 -11.86 4.39
CA ILE A 170 -15.50 -12.08 5.80
C ILE A 170 -16.75 -11.92 6.65
N ASN A 171 -16.90 -12.70 7.70
CA ASN A 171 -17.99 -12.51 8.66
C ASN A 171 -17.62 -11.42 9.66
N ASP A 172 -18.56 -10.52 9.93
CA ASP A 172 -18.47 -9.52 10.99
C ASP A 172 -18.56 -10.15 12.40
N CYS A 173 -18.52 -9.35 13.46
CA CYS A 173 -18.64 -9.86 14.84
C CYS A 173 -20.00 -10.50 15.14
N LEU A 174 -21.06 -10.18 14.38
CA LEU A 174 -22.40 -10.74 14.49
C LEU A 174 -22.59 -12.00 13.63
N GLY A 175 -21.56 -12.39 12.86
CA GLY A 175 -21.61 -13.53 11.95
C GLY A 175 -22.19 -13.21 10.58
N ASN A 176 -22.50 -11.96 10.27
CA ASN A 176 -23.00 -11.57 8.95
C ASN A 176 -21.86 -11.55 7.93
N PRO A 177 -22.01 -12.18 6.75
CA PRO A 177 -21.01 -12.11 5.70
C PRO A 177 -20.99 -10.73 5.03
N VAL A 178 -19.84 -10.07 5.09
CA VAL A 178 -19.57 -8.78 4.45
C VAL A 178 -18.47 -8.92 3.40
N GLU A 179 -18.58 -8.18 2.33
CA GLU A 179 -17.52 -8.02 1.33
C GLU A 179 -16.78 -6.73 1.61
N ILE A 180 -15.47 -6.85 1.79
CA ILE A 180 -14.61 -5.72 2.09
C ILE A 180 -13.37 -5.74 1.21
N GLY A 181 -12.97 -4.56 0.71
CA GLY A 181 -11.74 -4.33 -0.01
C GLY A 181 -10.95 -3.19 0.63
N ILE A 182 -9.62 -3.29 0.61
CA ILE A 182 -8.74 -2.27 1.14
C ILE A 182 -7.69 -1.84 0.13
N ALA A 183 -7.29 -0.58 0.21
CA ALA A 183 -6.10 -0.06 -0.44
C ALA A 183 -5.07 0.31 0.64
N VAL A 184 -3.84 -0.17 0.47
CA VAL A 184 -2.75 0.02 1.41
C VAL A 184 -1.63 0.79 0.72
N MET A 185 -1.25 1.95 1.26
CA MET A 185 -0.09 2.70 0.81
C MET A 185 1.14 2.31 1.64
N TRP A 186 2.18 1.90 0.95
CA TRP A 186 3.38 1.34 1.58
C TRP A 186 4.66 1.71 0.84
N ARG A 187 5.79 1.57 1.50
CA ARG A 187 7.12 1.72 0.91
C ARG A 187 8.13 0.77 1.53
N VAL A 188 9.23 0.54 0.82
CA VAL A 188 10.37 -0.22 1.33
C VAL A 188 11.30 0.74 2.06
N VAL A 189 11.55 0.50 3.34
CA VAL A 189 12.51 1.27 4.17
C VAL A 189 13.84 0.52 4.28
N ASP A 190 13.76 -0.76 4.64
CA ASP A 190 14.93 -1.62 4.74
C ASP A 190 14.95 -2.65 3.61
N THR A 191 15.73 -2.34 2.59
CA THR A 191 15.87 -3.19 1.40
C THR A 191 16.56 -4.52 1.69
N SER A 192 17.42 -4.60 2.72
CA SER A 192 18.09 -5.84 3.09
C SER A 192 17.10 -6.82 3.72
N LYS A 193 16.26 -6.34 4.63
CA LYS A 193 15.18 -7.16 5.21
C LYS A 193 14.17 -7.60 4.15
N ALA A 194 13.80 -6.71 3.24
CA ALA A 194 12.84 -7.01 2.18
C ALA A 194 13.33 -8.10 1.21
N VAL A 195 14.65 -8.25 1.04
CA VAL A 195 15.22 -9.22 0.10
C VAL A 195 15.61 -10.53 0.77
N PHE A 196 16.06 -10.50 2.05
CA PHE A 196 16.66 -11.67 2.70
C PHE A 196 15.81 -12.28 3.80
N ASN A 197 14.87 -11.55 4.40
CA ASN A 197 14.02 -12.10 5.45
C ASN A 197 12.77 -12.78 4.90
N VAL A 198 12.32 -12.41 3.68
CA VAL A 198 11.14 -12.97 3.02
C VAL A 198 11.45 -13.30 1.56
N ASP A 199 10.88 -14.37 1.05
CA ASP A 199 11.11 -14.79 -0.34
C ASP A 199 10.56 -13.77 -1.35
N ASN A 200 9.38 -13.24 -1.07
CA ASN A 200 8.73 -12.25 -1.92
C ASN A 200 7.98 -11.23 -1.05
N TYR A 201 8.57 -10.07 -0.87
CA TYR A 201 8.00 -9.03 0.00
C TYR A 201 6.66 -8.47 -0.49
N LYS A 202 6.37 -8.49 -1.79
CA LYS A 202 5.08 -8.03 -2.34
C LYS A 202 3.96 -9.02 -2.00
N GLU A 203 4.19 -10.30 -2.26
CA GLU A 203 3.25 -11.36 -1.97
C GLU A 203 3.03 -11.52 -0.47
N TYR A 204 4.13 -11.45 0.30
CA TYR A 204 4.08 -11.43 1.76
C TYR A 204 3.19 -10.30 2.28
N LEU A 205 3.35 -9.07 1.76
CA LEU A 205 2.50 -7.93 2.11
C LEU A 205 1.02 -8.23 1.83
N SER A 206 0.70 -8.75 0.65
CA SER A 206 -0.68 -9.06 0.28
C SER A 206 -1.32 -10.06 1.25
N LEU A 207 -0.61 -11.14 1.59
CA LEU A 207 -1.07 -12.14 2.54
C LEU A 207 -1.25 -11.58 3.96
N GLN A 208 -0.34 -10.69 4.40
CA GLN A 208 -0.47 -10.05 5.71
C GLN A 208 -1.62 -9.04 5.74
N CYS A 209 -1.87 -8.33 4.63
CA CYS A 209 -3.04 -7.47 4.49
C CYS A 209 -4.34 -8.27 4.62
N ASP A 210 -4.44 -9.41 3.96
CA ASP A 210 -5.61 -10.30 4.03
C ASP A 210 -5.86 -10.82 5.44
N THR A 211 -4.79 -11.20 6.11
CA THR A 211 -4.86 -11.74 7.48
C THR A 211 -5.24 -10.65 8.48
N ALA A 212 -4.64 -9.48 8.40
CA ALA A 212 -4.93 -8.35 9.28
C ALA A 212 -6.38 -7.86 9.07
N LEU A 213 -6.82 -7.75 7.82
CA LEU A 213 -8.18 -7.38 7.48
C LEU A 213 -9.19 -8.33 8.12
N ARG A 214 -8.98 -9.64 7.96
CA ARG A 214 -9.84 -10.69 8.53
C ARG A 214 -9.90 -10.62 10.06
N ASN A 215 -8.78 -10.36 10.72
CA ASN A 215 -8.73 -10.25 12.17
C ASN A 215 -9.51 -9.04 12.69
N ILE A 216 -9.34 -7.89 12.04
CA ILE A 216 -9.99 -6.65 12.48
C ILE A 216 -11.49 -6.67 12.18
N VAL A 217 -11.89 -7.12 10.97
CA VAL A 217 -13.32 -7.16 10.58
C VAL A 217 -14.15 -8.04 11.53
N ARG A 218 -13.57 -9.10 12.06
CA ARG A 218 -14.26 -9.99 13.02
C ARG A 218 -14.59 -9.32 14.36
N VAL A 219 -13.96 -8.22 14.69
CA VAL A 219 -14.17 -7.50 15.95
C VAL A 219 -15.29 -6.47 15.84
N TYR A 220 -15.52 -5.94 14.64
CA TYR A 220 -16.48 -4.88 14.39
C TYR A 220 -17.77 -5.37 13.74
N PRO A 221 -18.96 -4.84 14.14
CA PRO A 221 -20.18 -5.01 13.36
C PRO A 221 -20.12 -4.18 12.07
N TYR A 222 -20.86 -4.60 11.06
CA TYR A 222 -21.00 -3.84 9.81
C TYR A 222 -21.61 -2.46 10.05
N ASP A 223 -22.70 -2.41 10.82
CA ASP A 223 -23.44 -1.18 11.15
C ASP A 223 -23.56 -1.04 12.67
N VAL A 224 -23.95 0.14 13.13
CA VAL A 224 -24.08 0.42 14.55
C VAL A 224 -24.98 -0.64 15.21
N SER A 225 -24.46 -1.31 16.22
CA SER A 225 -25.20 -2.27 17.01
C SER A 225 -25.11 -1.85 18.47
N PRO A 226 -26.23 -1.44 19.11
CA PRO A 226 -26.22 -1.15 20.52
C PRO A 226 -25.83 -2.42 21.30
N ASN A 227 -24.99 -2.30 22.29
CA ASN A 227 -24.48 -3.37 23.17
C ASN A 227 -23.30 -4.21 22.61
N VAL A 228 -22.58 -3.75 21.61
CA VAL A 228 -21.30 -4.38 21.20
C VAL A 228 -20.15 -3.51 21.65
N ASP A 229 -19.32 -4.04 22.55
CA ASP A 229 -18.06 -3.45 22.96
C ASP A 229 -16.98 -3.91 21.97
N THR A 230 -16.43 -2.98 21.19
CA THR A 230 -15.39 -3.24 20.19
C THR A 230 -14.00 -2.84 20.70
N THR A 231 -13.92 -2.05 21.76
CA THR A 231 -12.67 -1.60 22.39
C THR A 231 -12.20 -2.52 23.49
N GLY A 232 -13.11 -3.27 24.12
CA GLY A 232 -12.83 -4.15 25.25
C GLY A 232 -12.68 -3.40 26.58
N ASP A 233 -13.21 -2.18 26.67
CA ASP A 233 -13.21 -1.37 27.88
C ASP A 233 -14.45 -1.57 28.76
N GLY A 234 -15.38 -2.44 28.34
CA GLY A 234 -16.61 -2.75 29.04
C GLY A 234 -17.76 -1.77 28.78
N VAL A 235 -17.54 -0.78 27.90
CA VAL A 235 -18.55 0.17 27.45
C VAL A 235 -18.93 -0.16 26.03
N ALA A 236 -20.24 -0.24 25.70
CA ALA A 236 -20.68 -0.47 24.34
C ALA A 236 -20.29 0.70 23.44
N ASP A 237 -19.40 0.44 22.48
CA ASP A 237 -18.95 1.43 21.52
C ASP A 237 -19.94 1.61 20.39
N GLU A 238 -20.02 2.83 19.89
CA GLU A 238 -20.67 3.11 18.61
C GLU A 238 -19.79 2.71 17.40
N GLY A 239 -18.72 1.91 17.64
CA GLY A 239 -17.77 1.48 16.62
C GLY A 239 -18.42 0.50 15.64
N SER A 240 -18.46 0.88 14.36
CA SER A 240 -18.87 0.00 13.27
C SER A 240 -17.95 0.15 12.07
N LEU A 241 -17.91 -0.87 11.20
CA LEU A 241 -17.13 -0.81 9.97
C LEU A 241 -17.55 0.38 9.09
N ARG A 242 -18.84 0.70 9.07
CA ARG A 242 -19.41 1.78 8.29
C ARG A 242 -19.26 3.15 8.95
N GLY A 243 -19.60 3.25 10.23
CA GLY A 243 -19.64 4.53 10.97
C GLY A 243 -18.27 5.02 11.38
N SER A 244 -17.36 4.10 11.76
CA SER A 244 -16.02 4.41 12.28
C SER A 244 -14.91 3.96 11.32
N SER A 245 -15.13 4.09 10.00
CA SER A 245 -14.23 3.58 8.97
C SER A 245 -12.78 4.08 9.10
N GLU A 246 -12.56 5.32 9.58
CA GLU A 246 -11.21 5.88 9.78
C GLU A 246 -10.49 5.21 10.96
N VAL A 247 -11.19 4.97 12.07
CA VAL A 247 -10.63 4.30 13.25
C VAL A 247 -10.28 2.85 12.91
N VAL A 248 -11.18 2.17 12.21
CA VAL A 248 -10.96 0.79 11.73
C VAL A 248 -9.79 0.74 10.77
N ALA A 249 -9.68 1.67 9.83
CA ALA A 249 -8.56 1.77 8.88
C ALA A 249 -7.23 1.99 9.60
N ALA A 250 -7.20 2.84 10.64
CA ALA A 250 -6.01 3.05 11.46
C ALA A 250 -5.60 1.75 12.19
N ARG A 251 -6.55 1.02 12.77
CA ARG A 251 -6.27 -0.28 13.41
C ARG A 251 -5.77 -1.33 12.41
N ILE A 252 -6.35 -1.38 11.19
CA ILE A 252 -5.87 -2.24 10.11
C ILE A 252 -4.43 -1.89 9.75
N ARG A 253 -4.10 -0.59 9.57
CA ARG A 253 -2.74 -0.13 9.31
C ARG A 253 -1.78 -0.62 10.38
N ASP A 254 -2.10 -0.42 11.65
CA ASP A 254 -1.24 -0.77 12.78
C ASP A 254 -1.04 -2.29 12.89
N GLU A 255 -2.08 -3.07 12.63
CA GLU A 255 -1.99 -4.53 12.63
C GLU A 255 -1.13 -5.04 11.46
N ILE A 256 -1.28 -4.46 10.25
CA ILE A 256 -0.41 -4.77 9.11
C ILE A 256 1.03 -4.38 9.43
N GLN A 257 1.27 -3.16 9.97
CA GLN A 257 2.60 -2.66 10.29
C GLN A 257 3.36 -3.57 11.26
N LYS A 258 2.71 -4.08 12.30
CA LYS A 258 3.30 -5.04 13.24
C LYS A 258 3.85 -6.27 12.51
N ARG A 259 3.11 -6.80 11.55
CA ARG A 259 3.43 -8.03 10.81
C ARG A 259 4.51 -7.83 9.76
N VAL A 260 4.50 -6.68 9.05
CA VAL A 260 5.42 -6.43 7.93
C VAL A 260 6.72 -5.75 8.34
N SER A 261 6.87 -5.36 9.60
CA SER A 261 8.09 -4.73 10.13
C SER A 261 9.34 -5.62 9.96
N GLU A 262 9.18 -6.94 10.07
CA GLU A 262 10.26 -7.91 9.88
C GLU A 262 10.73 -7.99 8.41
N ALA A 263 9.84 -7.68 7.47
CA ALA A 263 10.16 -7.57 6.05
C ALA A 263 10.71 -6.19 5.65
N GLY A 264 10.92 -5.27 6.60
CA GLY A 264 11.47 -3.93 6.34
C GLY A 264 10.54 -3.02 5.53
N LEU A 265 9.24 -3.27 5.59
CA LEU A 265 8.21 -2.48 4.93
C LEU A 265 7.57 -1.50 5.92
N GLU A 266 7.18 -0.34 5.44
CA GLU A 266 6.44 0.68 6.18
C GLU A 266 5.09 0.92 5.53
N ILE A 267 4.04 0.83 6.34
CA ILE A 267 2.68 1.13 5.94
C ILE A 267 2.38 2.59 6.31
N LEU A 268 2.11 3.40 5.33
CA LEU A 268 1.79 4.81 5.52
C LEU A 268 0.33 4.97 5.88
N GLU A 269 -0.54 4.32 5.11
CA GLU A 269 -1.98 4.45 5.25
C GLU A 269 -2.68 3.19 4.76
N ALA A 270 -3.78 2.83 5.42
CA ALA A 270 -4.73 1.84 4.92
C ALA A 270 -6.11 2.52 4.79
N ARG A 271 -6.84 2.22 3.73
CA ARG A 271 -8.19 2.74 3.48
C ARG A 271 -9.12 1.62 3.05
N ILE A 272 -10.34 1.64 3.57
CA ILE A 272 -11.40 0.77 3.09
C ILE A 272 -11.91 1.35 1.78
N THR A 273 -11.81 0.58 0.69
CA THR A 273 -12.23 0.99 -0.66
C THR A 273 -13.61 0.46 -1.02
N TYR A 274 -14.00 -0.64 -0.41
CA TYR A 274 -15.28 -1.27 -0.65
C TYR A 274 -15.77 -1.91 0.65
N LEU A 275 -17.05 -1.71 0.95
CA LEU A 275 -17.71 -2.32 2.10
C LEU A 275 -19.20 -2.49 1.78
N ALA A 276 -19.65 -3.73 1.74
CA ALA A 276 -21.05 -4.07 1.51
C ALA A 276 -21.39 -5.40 2.19
N TYR A 277 -22.67 -5.63 2.46
CA TYR A 277 -23.11 -6.98 2.78
C TYR A 277 -22.93 -7.91 1.59
N ALA A 278 -22.63 -9.15 1.85
CA ALA A 278 -22.59 -10.16 0.79
C ALA A 278 -23.96 -10.25 0.08
N PRO A 279 -23.98 -10.46 -1.24
CA PRO A 279 -25.22 -10.44 -2.04
C PRO A 279 -26.31 -11.34 -1.51
N GLU A 280 -25.95 -12.46 -0.89
CA GLU A 280 -26.90 -13.46 -0.37
C GLU A 280 -27.77 -12.93 0.77
N ILE A 281 -27.26 -11.98 1.56
CA ILE A 281 -27.97 -11.44 2.71
C ILE A 281 -28.36 -9.97 2.56
N ALA A 282 -27.87 -9.29 1.52
CA ALA A 282 -28.05 -7.85 1.36
C ALA A 282 -29.53 -7.42 1.40
N ALA A 283 -30.41 -8.14 0.72
CA ALA A 283 -31.86 -7.85 0.72
C ALA A 283 -32.50 -8.00 2.10
N VAL A 284 -32.16 -9.06 2.84
CA VAL A 284 -32.69 -9.32 4.18
C VAL A 284 -32.19 -8.28 5.18
N MET A 285 -30.89 -7.89 5.07
CA MET A 285 -30.32 -6.85 5.93
C MET A 285 -30.93 -5.48 5.67
N LEU A 286 -31.23 -5.15 4.42
CA LEU A 286 -31.93 -3.93 4.08
C LEU A 286 -33.33 -3.89 4.71
N GLN A 287 -34.10 -5.00 4.65
CA GLN A 287 -35.39 -5.09 5.31
C GLN A 287 -35.27 -4.92 6.82
N ARG A 288 -34.25 -5.53 7.44
CA ARG A 288 -34.00 -5.37 8.87
C ARG A 288 -33.68 -3.92 9.24
N GLN A 289 -32.83 -3.24 8.46
CA GLN A 289 -32.52 -1.81 8.66
C GLN A 289 -33.75 -0.94 8.52
N GLN A 290 -34.60 -1.19 7.52
CA GLN A 290 -35.86 -0.47 7.34
C GLN A 290 -36.81 -0.69 8.52
N ALA A 291 -36.95 -1.92 9.00
CA ALA A 291 -37.79 -2.22 10.16
C ALA A 291 -37.29 -1.54 11.45
N SER A 292 -35.98 -1.57 11.70
CA SER A 292 -35.37 -0.85 12.82
C SER A 292 -35.62 0.65 12.73
N ALA A 293 -35.36 1.26 11.56
CA ALA A 293 -35.57 2.67 11.34
C ALA A 293 -37.03 3.12 11.56
N ILE A 294 -37.99 2.28 11.19
CA ILE A 294 -39.43 2.55 11.44
C ILE A 294 -39.72 2.51 12.94
N ILE A 295 -39.16 1.53 13.66
CA ILE A 295 -39.35 1.41 15.12
C ILE A 295 -38.72 2.62 15.81
N ASP A 296 -37.51 2.99 15.47
CA ASP A 296 -36.78 4.12 16.05
C ASP A 296 -37.51 5.44 15.76
N ALA A 297 -38.02 5.63 14.54
CA ALA A 297 -38.81 6.80 14.18
C ALA A 297 -40.12 6.87 15.01
N ARG A 298 -40.80 5.74 15.17
CA ARG A 298 -42.03 5.68 16.02
C ARG A 298 -41.72 5.97 17.47
N LYS A 299 -40.61 5.45 18.02
CA LYS A 299 -40.18 5.76 19.38
C LYS A 299 -39.96 7.25 19.57
N MET A 300 -39.22 7.90 18.65
CA MET A 300 -38.99 9.35 18.69
C MET A 300 -40.30 10.14 18.63
N ILE A 301 -41.28 9.69 17.83
CA ILE A 301 -42.59 10.34 17.76
C ILE A 301 -43.33 10.25 19.10
N VAL A 302 -43.32 9.05 19.71
CA VAL A 302 -43.97 8.83 21.01
C VAL A 302 -43.28 9.62 22.12
N ASP A 303 -41.95 9.59 22.20
CA ASP A 303 -41.19 10.33 23.21
C ASP A 303 -41.39 11.87 23.03
N GLY A 304 -41.42 12.35 21.80
CA GLY A 304 -41.75 13.74 21.50
C GLY A 304 -43.20 14.12 21.84
N ALA A 305 -44.16 13.24 21.58
CA ALA A 305 -45.56 13.47 21.90
C ALA A 305 -45.79 13.50 23.44
N VAL A 306 -45.16 12.60 24.18
CA VAL A 306 -45.22 12.59 25.67
C VAL A 306 -44.65 13.90 26.22
N GLY A 307 -43.43 14.30 25.78
CA GLY A 307 -42.86 15.57 26.22
C GLY A 307 -43.68 16.81 25.86
N MET A 308 -44.34 16.85 24.71
CA MET A 308 -45.28 17.93 24.36
C MET A 308 -46.50 17.95 25.27
N VAL A 309 -47.06 16.78 25.63
CA VAL A 309 -48.20 16.68 26.53
C VAL A 309 -47.83 17.11 27.94
N GLU A 310 -46.67 16.68 28.44
CA GLU A 310 -46.14 17.11 29.74
C GLU A 310 -45.98 18.63 29.81
N MET A 311 -45.30 19.23 28.81
CA MET A 311 -45.16 20.68 28.74
C MET A 311 -46.50 21.43 28.67
N ALA A 312 -47.50 20.87 27.98
CA ALA A 312 -48.81 21.48 27.89
C ALA A 312 -49.53 21.49 29.22
N LEU A 313 -49.49 20.38 29.94
CA LEU A 313 -50.10 20.21 31.26
C LEU A 313 -49.43 21.13 32.30
N ASP A 314 -48.10 21.20 32.31
CA ASP A 314 -47.32 22.08 33.21
C ASP A 314 -47.69 23.54 32.99
N ARG A 315 -47.73 24.01 31.72
CA ARG A 315 -48.08 25.39 31.38
C ARG A 315 -49.52 25.75 31.72
N LEU A 316 -50.47 24.80 31.59
CA LEU A 316 -51.86 25.02 31.97
C LEU A 316 -52.01 25.11 33.48
N SER A 317 -51.24 24.26 34.24
CA SER A 317 -51.21 24.28 35.69
C SER A 317 -50.59 25.59 36.25
N GLU A 318 -49.45 26.00 35.70
CA GLU A 318 -48.77 27.28 36.12
C GLU A 318 -49.65 28.49 35.94
N LYS A 319 -50.35 28.59 34.81
CA LYS A 319 -51.17 29.75 34.46
C LYS A 319 -52.55 29.76 35.09
N LYS A 320 -52.92 28.66 35.82
CA LYS A 320 -54.25 28.48 36.42
C LYS A 320 -55.40 28.77 35.45
N VAL A 321 -55.21 28.45 34.18
CA VAL A 321 -56.20 28.72 33.11
C VAL A 321 -57.44 27.88 33.26
N VAL A 322 -57.25 26.64 33.78
CA VAL A 322 -58.34 25.68 34.02
C VAL A 322 -57.98 24.82 35.23
N GLU A 323 -58.85 24.65 36.20
CA GLU A 323 -58.72 23.62 37.22
C GLU A 323 -59.16 22.29 36.62
N LEU A 324 -58.17 21.47 36.29
CA LEU A 324 -58.37 20.14 35.69
C LEU A 324 -58.39 19.10 36.82
N ASP A 325 -59.49 18.42 36.92
CA ASP A 325 -59.64 17.21 37.74
C ASP A 325 -58.80 16.08 37.10
N GLU A 326 -58.32 15.10 37.89
CA GLU A 326 -57.46 14.00 37.44
C GLU A 326 -58.09 13.21 36.28
N GLU A 327 -59.41 13.03 36.31
CA GLU A 327 -60.13 12.32 35.27
C GLU A 327 -60.14 13.07 33.93
N ARG A 328 -60.26 14.41 34.00
CA ARG A 328 -60.18 15.29 32.81
C ARG A 328 -58.78 15.43 32.27
N LYS A 329 -57.74 15.44 33.12
CA LYS A 329 -56.35 15.34 32.72
C LYS A 329 -56.08 14.08 31.93
N ALA A 330 -56.49 12.94 32.43
CA ALA A 330 -56.31 11.64 31.80
C ALA A 330 -56.98 11.59 30.41
N ALA A 331 -58.20 12.11 30.29
CA ALA A 331 -58.94 12.18 29.03
C ALA A 331 -58.22 13.09 28.02
N MET A 332 -57.71 14.25 28.47
CA MET A 332 -56.98 15.20 27.63
C MET A 332 -55.63 14.61 27.15
N VAL A 333 -54.89 13.93 28.03
CA VAL A 333 -53.62 13.23 27.67
C VAL A 333 -53.89 12.15 26.63
N SER A 334 -54.95 11.35 26.83
CA SER A 334 -55.31 10.30 25.86
C SER A 334 -55.66 10.87 24.49
N ASN A 335 -56.45 11.95 24.43
CA ASN A 335 -56.81 12.57 23.20
C ASN A 335 -55.63 13.24 22.48
N LEU A 336 -54.75 13.91 23.23
CA LEU A 336 -53.57 14.56 22.66
C LEU A 336 -52.58 13.51 22.12
N LEU A 337 -52.33 12.41 22.85
CA LEU A 337 -51.46 11.34 22.38
C LEU A 337 -52.02 10.66 21.13
N VAL A 338 -53.32 10.44 21.02
CA VAL A 338 -53.94 9.86 19.83
C VAL A 338 -53.71 10.79 18.60
N VAL A 339 -53.85 12.10 18.78
CA VAL A 339 -53.66 13.07 17.72
C VAL A 339 -52.18 13.20 17.32
N LEU A 340 -51.29 13.27 18.33
CA LEU A 340 -49.85 13.48 18.08
C LEU A 340 -49.12 12.19 17.58
N CYS A 341 -49.58 11.02 18.00
CA CYS A 341 -49.00 9.74 17.55
C CYS A 341 -49.69 9.16 16.30
N GLY A 342 -50.83 9.75 15.90
CA GLY A 342 -51.60 9.27 14.76
C GLY A 342 -50.93 9.59 13.41
N ASN A 343 -50.97 8.63 12.48
CA ASN A 343 -50.41 8.82 11.12
C ASN A 343 -51.36 9.53 10.12
N LYS A 344 -52.56 9.91 10.57
CA LYS A 344 -53.56 10.59 9.72
C LYS A 344 -53.85 11.97 10.28
N ASP A 345 -54.08 12.91 9.39
CA ASP A 345 -54.51 14.25 9.76
C ASP A 345 -55.79 14.15 10.60
N ALA A 346 -55.76 14.70 11.82
CA ALA A 346 -56.91 14.73 12.70
C ALA A 346 -58.02 15.57 12.08
N GLN A 347 -59.14 14.94 11.71
CA GLN A 347 -60.34 15.71 11.32
C GLN A 347 -61.04 16.17 12.60
N PRO A 348 -61.12 17.45 12.88
CA PRO A 348 -61.86 17.96 14.04
C PRO A 348 -63.33 17.64 13.91
N ILE A 349 -63.83 16.71 14.67
CA ILE A 349 -65.25 16.48 14.82
C ILE A 349 -65.77 17.48 15.87
N VAL A 350 -66.33 18.57 15.43
CA VAL A 350 -67.02 19.52 16.32
C VAL A 350 -68.32 18.87 16.73
N ASN A 351 -68.38 18.37 17.92
CA ASN A 351 -69.67 17.92 18.51
C ASN A 351 -70.45 19.17 18.95
N SER A 352 -71.32 19.62 18.08
CA SER A 352 -72.26 20.76 18.35
C SER A 352 -73.49 20.29 19.12
N GLY A 353 -73.46 19.12 19.73
CA GLY A 353 -74.53 18.51 20.47
C GLY A 353 -74.75 19.09 21.85
N SER A 354 -75.79 19.85 21.96
CA SER A 354 -76.63 20.15 23.09
C SER A 354 -76.00 20.61 24.41
N LEU A 355 -75.91 21.87 24.58
CA LEU A 355 -76.19 22.52 25.87
C LEU A 355 -77.60 22.13 26.36
N TYR A 356 -77.73 21.15 27.15
CA TYR A 356 -78.79 20.93 28.12
C TYR A 356 -78.23 20.18 29.33
#